data_e917e6551de0267453414bc0cd34c3c8
#
_entry.id   e917e6551de0267453414bc0cd34c3c8
#
_cell.length_a   1.000
_cell.length_b   1.000
_cell.length_c   1.000
_cell.angle_alpha   90.00
_cell.angle_beta   90.00
_cell.angle_gamma   90.00
#
_symmetry.space_group_name_H-M   'P 1'
#
loop_
_entity.id
_entity.type
_entity.pdbx_description
1 polymer ?
#
loop_
_entity_poly.entity_id
_entity_poly.type
_entity_poly.pdbx_seq_one_letter_code
_entity_poly.pdbx_strand_id
1 'polypeptide(L)'
;MLVHGYLLDGHSWEKQEAALLDAGYRVITYDRRGFGNSSRPSVGYDYDTLSADLNVLLTELDLHDVTLVGFSMGTGEVTRYLAVYGSRRVRGAALLRPCRHSCSEPATTRTGLTAAFSRSSWPISAMTGQRR
;
A
#
# COMPACT_ATOMS: atom_id res chain seq x y z
N MET A 1 -0.42 -5.69 3.89
CA MET A 1 0.63 -5.64 2.84
C MET A 1 1.30 -4.28 2.91
N LEU A 2 2.64 -4.24 2.87
CA LEU A 2 3.45 -3.04 3.04
C LEU A 2 4.11 -2.66 1.71
N VAL A 3 3.88 -1.42 1.26
CA VAL A 3 4.32 -0.89 -0.03
C VAL A 3 5.38 0.19 0.20
N HIS A 4 6.63 -0.11 -0.16
CA HIS A 4 7.79 0.72 0.15
C HIS A 4 7.86 2.04 -0.63
N GLY A 5 8.71 2.97 -0.19
CA GLY A 5 8.99 4.26 -0.83
C GLY A 5 9.99 4.16 -1.99
N TYR A 6 10.29 5.32 -2.61
CA TYR A 6 11.31 5.43 -3.64
C TYR A 6 12.71 5.13 -3.05
N LEU A 7 13.57 4.46 -3.82
CA LEU A 7 14.90 3.98 -3.44
C LEU A 7 14.93 3.01 -2.24
N LEU A 8 13.80 2.47 -1.85
CA LEU A 8 13.67 1.46 -0.81
C LEU A 8 13.27 0.12 -1.45
N ASP A 9 13.24 -0.93 -0.63
CA ASP A 9 12.78 -2.26 -0.96
C ASP A 9 11.94 -2.84 0.19
N GLY A 10 11.57 -4.10 0.11
CA GLY A 10 10.78 -4.77 1.15
C GLY A 10 11.47 -4.81 2.51
N HIS A 11 12.81 -4.88 2.56
CA HIS A 11 13.57 -4.89 3.81
C HIS A 11 13.46 -3.59 4.60
N SER A 12 13.08 -2.49 3.96
CA SER A 12 12.85 -1.21 4.66
C SER A 12 11.76 -1.27 5.73
N TRP A 13 10.96 -2.33 5.72
CA TRP A 13 9.87 -2.58 6.65
C TRP A 13 10.23 -3.52 7.81
N GLU A 14 11.48 -3.97 7.93
CA GLU A 14 11.92 -4.98 8.89
C GLU A 14 11.40 -4.74 10.32
N LYS A 15 11.50 -3.51 10.82
CA LYS A 15 11.03 -3.17 12.17
C LYS A 15 9.50 -3.23 12.31
N GLN A 16 8.78 -2.74 11.30
CA GLN A 16 7.32 -2.75 11.27
C GLN A 16 6.81 -4.18 11.08
N GLU A 17 7.49 -4.95 10.24
CA GLU A 17 7.20 -6.36 10.01
C GLU A 17 7.29 -7.15 11.31
N ALA A 18 8.42 -7.05 12.04
CA ALA A 18 8.59 -7.72 13.32
C ALA A 18 7.47 -7.38 14.31
N ALA A 19 7.16 -6.10 14.48
CA ALA A 19 6.11 -5.65 15.39
C ALA A 19 4.71 -6.14 14.99
N LEU A 20 4.42 -6.20 13.69
CA LEU A 20 3.13 -6.70 13.20
C LEU A 20 3.02 -8.22 13.33
N LEU A 21 4.10 -8.96 13.10
CA LEU A 21 4.16 -10.40 13.31
C LEU A 21 3.98 -10.75 14.79
N ASP A 22 4.64 -10.03 15.70
CA ASP A 22 4.46 -10.19 17.15
C ASP A 22 3.01 -9.92 17.59
N ALA A 23 2.33 -9.01 16.90
CA ALA A 23 0.91 -8.73 17.12
C ALA A 23 -0.03 -9.76 16.47
N GLY A 24 0.49 -10.79 15.80
CA GLY A 24 -0.27 -11.87 15.19
C GLY A 24 -0.84 -11.58 13.81
N TYR A 25 -0.32 -10.56 13.12
CA TYR A 25 -0.74 -10.26 11.75
C TYR A 25 0.05 -11.08 10.73
N ARG A 26 -0.61 -11.45 9.63
CA ARG A 26 0.09 -11.90 8.42
C ARG A 26 0.64 -10.67 7.72
N VAL A 27 1.96 -10.60 7.55
CA VAL A 27 2.63 -9.49 6.88
C VAL A 27 3.10 -9.94 5.50
N ILE A 28 2.93 -9.07 4.52
CA ILE A 28 3.43 -9.25 3.15
C ILE A 28 4.15 -7.98 2.76
N THR A 29 5.42 -8.13 2.44
CA THR A 29 6.27 -7.12 1.81
C THR A 29 6.64 -7.59 0.41
N TYR A 30 6.94 -6.69 -0.49
CA TYR A 30 7.42 -7.03 -1.83
C TYR A 30 8.32 -5.92 -2.36
N ASP A 31 9.19 -6.30 -3.27
CA ASP A 31 10.00 -5.35 -4.02
C ASP A 31 9.24 -4.96 -5.29
N ARG A 32 8.97 -3.67 -5.47
CA ARG A 32 8.38 -3.18 -6.70
C ARG A 32 9.31 -3.42 -7.89
N ARG A 33 8.75 -3.44 -9.10
CA ARG A 33 9.58 -3.42 -10.32
C ARG A 33 10.63 -2.31 -10.24
N GLY A 34 11.86 -2.61 -10.62
CA GLY A 34 12.99 -1.70 -10.58
C GLY A 34 13.71 -1.59 -9.24
N PHE A 35 13.19 -2.21 -8.18
CA PHE A 35 13.76 -2.14 -6.83
C PHE A 35 14.08 -3.53 -6.28
N GLY A 36 14.97 -3.57 -5.30
CA GLY A 36 15.36 -4.79 -4.61
C GLY A 36 15.74 -5.92 -5.57
N ASN A 37 15.12 -7.08 -5.37
CA ASN A 37 15.33 -8.30 -6.17
C ASN A 37 14.36 -8.43 -7.36
N SER A 38 13.46 -7.48 -7.54
CA SER A 38 12.51 -7.51 -8.66
C SER A 38 13.17 -7.13 -10.00
N SER A 39 12.53 -7.53 -11.09
CA SER A 39 12.97 -7.20 -12.45
C SER A 39 13.09 -5.68 -12.66
N ARG A 40 14.03 -5.30 -13.52
CA ARG A 40 14.34 -3.89 -13.84
C ARG A 40 14.05 -3.58 -15.30
N PRO A 41 12.79 -3.51 -15.70
CA PRO A 41 12.44 -3.15 -17.08
C PRO A 41 12.85 -1.70 -17.37
N SER A 42 13.02 -1.37 -18.64
CA SER A 42 13.36 0.00 -19.07
C SER A 42 12.19 0.97 -19.02
N VAL A 43 10.95 0.50 -18.85
CA VAL A 43 9.70 1.27 -18.85
C VAL A 43 8.72 0.74 -17.79
N GLY A 44 7.61 1.47 -17.59
CA GLY A 44 6.53 1.01 -16.70
C GLY A 44 6.74 1.38 -15.25
N TYR A 45 7.25 2.58 -14.99
CA TYR A 45 7.43 3.13 -13.64
C TYR A 45 6.37 4.16 -13.27
N ASP A 46 5.31 4.24 -14.07
CA ASP A 46 4.12 5.04 -13.79
C ASP A 46 3.19 4.34 -12.78
N TYR A 47 2.32 5.12 -12.16
CA TYR A 47 1.41 4.58 -11.15
C TYR A 47 0.34 3.64 -11.71
N ASP A 48 0.03 3.73 -13.00
CA ASP A 48 -0.90 2.80 -13.64
C ASP A 48 -0.30 1.41 -13.68
N THR A 49 0.94 1.31 -14.13
CA THR A 49 1.68 0.05 -14.18
C THR A 49 1.97 -0.51 -12.79
N LEU A 50 2.39 0.34 -11.84
CA LEU A 50 2.64 -0.10 -10.46
C LEU A 50 1.37 -0.61 -9.78
N SER A 51 0.23 0.06 -9.96
CA SER A 51 -1.04 -0.39 -9.42
C SER A 51 -1.55 -1.67 -10.08
N ALA A 52 -1.24 -1.89 -11.35
CA ALA A 52 -1.53 -3.15 -12.03
C ALA A 52 -0.70 -4.30 -11.45
N ASP A 53 0.58 -4.10 -11.17
CA ASP A 53 1.42 -5.08 -10.48
C ASP A 53 0.86 -5.44 -9.10
N LEU A 54 0.46 -4.42 -8.32
CA LEU A 54 -0.17 -4.65 -7.03
C LEU A 54 -1.45 -5.46 -7.15
N ASN A 55 -2.27 -5.19 -8.19
CA ASN A 55 -3.47 -5.96 -8.46
C ASN A 55 -3.16 -7.43 -8.81
N VAL A 56 -2.14 -7.66 -9.61
CA VAL A 56 -1.66 -9.01 -9.94
C VAL A 56 -1.25 -9.73 -8.65
N LEU A 57 -0.44 -9.12 -7.79
CA LEU A 57 -0.02 -9.72 -6.52
C LEU A 57 -1.22 -10.08 -5.63
N LEU A 58 -2.17 -9.18 -5.46
CA LEU A 58 -3.36 -9.43 -4.65
C LEU A 58 -4.22 -10.56 -5.22
N THR A 59 -4.23 -10.72 -6.54
CA THR A 59 -5.02 -11.72 -7.24
C THR A 59 -4.33 -13.08 -7.22
N GLU A 60 -3.05 -13.16 -7.59
CA GLU A 60 -2.28 -14.41 -7.66
C GLU A 60 -2.10 -15.04 -6.27
N LEU A 61 -1.96 -14.22 -5.24
CA LEU A 61 -1.87 -14.69 -3.86
C LEU A 61 -3.25 -14.89 -3.20
N ASP A 62 -4.33 -14.68 -3.95
CA ASP A 62 -5.73 -14.73 -3.52
C ASP A 62 -5.98 -14.03 -2.18
N LEU A 63 -5.48 -12.80 -2.07
CA LEU A 63 -5.58 -12.02 -0.84
C LEU A 63 -6.92 -11.30 -0.75
N HIS A 64 -7.53 -11.39 0.41
CA HIS A 64 -8.78 -10.73 0.79
C HIS A 64 -8.61 -10.02 2.12
N ASP A 65 -9.46 -9.02 2.38
CA ASP A 65 -9.45 -8.22 3.61
C ASP A 65 -8.09 -7.61 3.95
N VAL A 66 -7.34 -7.20 2.91
CA VAL A 66 -5.99 -6.68 3.04
C VAL A 66 -6.02 -5.24 3.55
N THR A 67 -5.19 -4.94 4.54
CA THR A 67 -4.80 -3.57 4.84
C THR A 67 -3.56 -3.21 4.03
N LEU A 68 -3.69 -2.23 3.13
CA LEU A 68 -2.57 -1.70 2.35
C LEU A 68 -1.90 -0.56 3.13
N VAL A 69 -0.59 -0.64 3.30
CA VAL A 69 0.19 0.42 3.96
C VAL A 69 1.21 0.95 2.96
N GLY A 70 0.97 2.15 2.45
CA GLY A 70 1.88 2.81 1.51
C GLY A 70 2.77 3.84 2.20
N PHE A 71 4.06 3.85 1.90
CA PHE A 71 4.99 4.87 2.36
C PHE A 71 5.53 5.69 1.18
N SER A 72 5.50 7.03 1.31
CA SER A 72 6.04 7.96 0.31
C SER A 72 5.48 7.66 -1.10
N MET A 73 6.32 7.27 -2.06
CA MET A 73 5.89 6.85 -3.40
C MET A 73 4.87 5.70 -3.37
N GLY A 74 4.96 4.79 -2.40
CA GLY A 74 3.98 3.72 -2.22
C GLY A 74 2.56 4.20 -1.92
N THR A 75 2.40 5.44 -1.44
CA THR A 75 1.06 6.02 -1.24
C THR A 75 0.37 6.29 -2.56
N GLY A 76 1.11 6.72 -3.58
CA GLY A 76 0.59 6.94 -4.93
C GLY A 76 0.10 5.64 -5.57
N GLU A 77 0.87 4.57 -5.42
CA GLU A 77 0.50 3.24 -5.91
C GLU A 77 -0.79 2.73 -5.23
N VAL A 78 -0.86 2.78 -3.90
CA VAL A 78 -2.07 2.38 -3.15
C VAL A 78 -3.28 3.22 -3.54
N THR A 79 -3.11 4.54 -3.67
CA THR A 79 -4.20 5.45 -4.07
C THR A 79 -4.67 5.13 -5.49
N ARG A 80 -3.73 4.90 -6.42
CA ARG A 80 -4.07 4.55 -7.80
C ARG A 80 -4.76 3.19 -7.88
N TYR A 81 -4.27 2.21 -7.13
CA TYR A 81 -4.92 0.90 -7.02
C TYR A 81 -6.39 1.04 -6.60
N LEU A 82 -6.66 1.76 -5.52
CA LEU A 82 -8.02 1.95 -5.03
C LEU A 82 -8.93 2.69 -6.02
N ALA A 83 -8.37 3.64 -6.78
CA ALA A 83 -9.10 4.38 -7.80
C ALA A 83 -9.49 3.51 -9.00
N VAL A 84 -8.60 2.60 -9.43
CA VAL A 84 -8.79 1.78 -10.65
C VAL A 84 -9.49 0.46 -10.35
N TYR A 85 -9.05 -0.25 -9.30
CA TYR A 85 -9.51 -1.61 -8.98
C TYR A 85 -10.53 -1.66 -7.83
N GLY A 86 -10.72 -0.53 -7.14
CA GLY A 86 -11.66 -0.44 -6.03
C GLY A 86 -11.16 -1.14 -4.76
N SER A 87 -12.07 -1.30 -3.78
CA SER A 87 -11.74 -1.80 -2.45
C SER A 87 -12.17 -3.25 -2.19
N ARG A 88 -12.59 -4.00 -3.22
CA ARG A 88 -13.18 -5.33 -3.03
C ARG A 88 -12.28 -6.34 -2.29
N ARG A 89 -10.96 -6.22 -2.42
CA ARG A 89 -9.95 -7.04 -1.73
C ARG A 89 -9.32 -6.31 -0.53
N VAL A 90 -9.66 -5.03 -0.34
CA VAL A 90 -8.99 -4.15 0.61
C VAL A 90 -9.94 -3.75 1.73
N ARG A 91 -9.59 -4.10 2.96
CA ARG A 91 -10.30 -3.72 4.17
C ARG A 91 -10.00 -2.29 4.60
N GLY A 92 -8.78 -1.82 4.35
CA GLY A 92 -8.35 -0.48 4.73
C GLY A 92 -7.02 -0.10 4.09
N ALA A 93 -6.72 1.19 4.12
CA ALA A 93 -5.45 1.72 3.63
C ALA A 93 -4.87 2.73 4.62
N ALA A 94 -3.56 2.64 4.87
CA ALA A 94 -2.79 3.59 5.64
C ALA A 94 -1.76 4.26 4.72
N LEU A 95 -1.81 5.57 4.61
CA LEU A 95 -0.92 6.35 3.75
C LEU A 95 0.06 7.13 4.60
N LEU A 96 1.32 6.70 4.60
CA LEU A 96 2.38 7.26 5.42
C LEU A 96 3.25 8.21 4.58
N ARG A 97 3.29 9.48 5.00
CA ARG A 97 4.11 10.50 4.33
C ARG A 97 3.85 10.60 2.82
N PRO A 98 2.63 10.92 2.39
CA PRO A 98 2.31 11.04 0.96
C PRO A 98 3.22 12.07 0.28
N CYS A 99 3.71 11.74 -0.90
CA CYS A 99 4.45 12.69 -1.74
C CYS A 99 3.50 13.80 -2.19
N ARG A 100 3.85 15.06 -1.91
CA ARG A 100 3.06 16.23 -2.33
C ARG A 100 3.20 16.58 -3.82
N HIS A 101 4.05 15.86 -4.56
CA HIS A 101 4.34 16.19 -5.95
C HIS A 101 3.72 15.19 -6.90
N SER A 102 2.90 15.75 -7.78
CA SER A 102 2.41 15.17 -9.03
C SER A 102 1.44 14.01 -8.95
N CYS A 103 0.28 14.24 -8.32
CA CYS A 103 -0.94 13.70 -8.90
C CYS A 103 -1.62 14.82 -9.70
N SER A 104 -1.02 15.24 -10.78
CA SER A 104 -1.69 16.07 -11.78
C SER A 104 -2.51 15.13 -12.65
N GLU A 105 -3.73 14.84 -12.20
CA GLU A 105 -4.94 14.74 -13.00
C GLU A 105 -6.14 14.53 -12.05
N PRO A 106 -7.22 15.26 -12.23
CA PRO A 106 -8.39 15.09 -11.37
C PRO A 106 -9.16 13.86 -11.80
N ALA A 107 -8.96 12.75 -11.11
CA ALA A 107 -9.93 11.68 -11.18
C ALA A 107 -11.18 12.13 -10.44
N THR A 108 -12.14 12.66 -11.17
CA THR A 108 -13.51 12.83 -10.73
C THR A 108 -14.07 11.44 -10.44
N THR A 109 -13.95 10.97 -9.22
CA THR A 109 -14.67 9.79 -8.77
C THR A 109 -15.45 10.16 -7.52
N ARG A 110 -16.73 10.41 -7.73
CA ARG A 110 -17.78 10.43 -6.72
C ARG A 110 -17.89 9.02 -6.14
N THR A 111 -17.25 8.74 -5.06
CA THR A 111 -17.67 7.72 -4.10
C THR A 111 -17.09 8.09 -2.74
N GLY A 112 -17.98 8.31 -1.76
CA GLY A 112 -17.67 8.89 -0.47
C GLY A 112 -16.76 8.02 0.40
N LEU A 113 -15.48 8.13 0.19
CA LEU A 113 -14.44 7.74 1.12
C LEU A 113 -13.78 9.02 1.61
N THR A 114 -14.31 9.52 2.72
CA THR A 114 -13.69 10.62 3.46
C THR A 114 -12.38 10.11 4.02
N ALA A 115 -11.25 10.48 3.39
CA ALA A 115 -9.95 10.32 3.99
C ALA A 115 -9.86 11.30 5.16
N ALA A 116 -10.19 10.83 6.37
CA ALA A 116 -9.97 11.58 7.59
C ALA A 116 -8.46 11.62 7.86
N PHE A 117 -7.80 12.69 7.45
CA PHE A 117 -6.44 13.00 7.81
C PHE A 117 -6.47 13.66 9.19
N SER A 118 -6.34 12.87 10.27
CA SER A 118 -6.11 13.38 11.62
C SER A 118 -4.61 13.37 11.93
N ARG A 119 -4.06 14.56 12.18
CA ARG A 119 -2.78 14.73 12.88
C ARG A 119 -3.01 14.37 14.34
N SER A 120 -2.83 13.14 14.72
CA SER A 120 -2.56 12.78 16.11
C SER A 120 -2.21 11.30 16.19
N SER A 121 -1.10 11.05 16.85
CA SER A 121 -0.69 9.81 17.55
C SER A 121 -1.67 8.65 17.39
N TRP A 122 -1.29 7.71 16.54
CA TRP A 122 -1.99 6.46 16.36
C TRP A 122 -1.80 5.58 17.59
N PRO A 123 -2.82 5.31 18.40
CA PRO A 123 -2.71 4.34 19.47
C PRO A 123 -2.75 2.94 18.87
N ILE A 124 -1.81 2.10 19.28
CA ILE A 124 -1.69 0.67 18.92
C ILE A 124 -3.00 -0.12 19.20
N SER A 125 -3.86 0.38 20.06
CA SER A 125 -5.15 -0.22 20.43
C SER A 125 -6.21 -0.27 19.32
N ALA A 126 -6.03 0.45 18.22
CA ALA A 126 -6.99 0.41 17.09
C ALA A 126 -6.76 -0.75 16.10
N MET A 127 -5.71 -1.55 16.29
CA MET A 127 -5.38 -2.71 15.45
C MET A 127 -5.92 -4.04 16.00
N THR A 128 -6.63 -4.04 17.12
CA THR A 128 -7.26 -5.25 17.67
C THR A 128 -8.59 -5.53 16.99
N GLY A 129 -8.53 -6.18 15.85
CA GLY A 129 -9.67 -6.77 15.13
C GLY A 129 -9.55 -8.27 15.08
N GLN A 130 -10.16 -8.92 16.08
CA GLN A 130 -10.62 -10.32 16.17
C GLN A 130 -9.71 -11.44 15.67
N ARG A 131 -9.31 -12.24 16.66
CA ARG A 131 -8.86 -13.63 16.50
C ARG A 131 -10.05 -14.47 15.99
N ARG A 132 -9.85 -15.17 14.92
CA ARG A 132 -10.24 -16.58 14.71
C ARG A 132 -9.30 -17.19 13.70
#